data_300e2aba1f8056f876e26109c7a026dc
#
_entry.id   300e2aba1f8056f876e26109c7a026dc
#
_cell.length_a   1.000
_cell.length_b   1.000
_cell.length_c   1.000
_cell.angle_alpha   90.00
_cell.angle_beta   90.00
_cell.angle_gamma   90.00
#
_symmetry.space_group_name_H-M   'P 1'
#
loop_
_entity.id
_entity.type
_entity.pdbx_description
1 polymer ?
#
loop_
_entity_poly.entity_id
_entity_poly.type
_entity_poly.pdbx_seq_one_letter_code
_entity_poly.pdbx_strand_id
1 'polypeptide(L)'
;MLVHMLRSNPEIICHGEVFNYRSIGGMVGTYNLLRKSVEHDKALLYLYRSDPRTFLYKIVFDSQEKKIAGFKIKTDEIFRWPYRHLRNALRNDTDIKVVHLYRANLIDQFISLKVVNDQTGVTLIHSQEKRPNVRPFNANVREFQTFLKNILRREQKSLDLYSGHRSFSISYEEAVSADAGALNNMQHFLGVTPKPLETTTLKILNQPTSEILLNYQEIKDIYQESNAQRPIKLRADELQN
;
A
#
# COMPACT_ATOMS: atom_id res chain seq x y z
N MET A 1 1.84 2.62 7.22
CA MET A 1 1.46 1.64 8.24
C MET A 1 2.05 0.27 7.95
N LEU A 2 1.51 -0.60 7.05
CA LEU A 2 2.00 -1.98 6.85
C LEU A 2 3.53 -2.08 6.63
N VAL A 3 4.13 -1.17 5.85
CA VAL A 3 5.59 -1.10 5.68
C VAL A 3 6.32 -0.88 7.00
N HIS A 4 5.78 -0.04 7.89
CA HIS A 4 6.37 0.17 9.22
C HIS A 4 6.22 -1.07 10.10
N MET A 5 5.07 -1.73 10.04
CA MET A 5 4.84 -2.99 10.73
C MET A 5 5.82 -4.08 10.26
N LEU A 6 5.98 -4.27 8.96
CA LEU A 6 6.94 -5.24 8.43
C LEU A 6 8.39 -4.94 8.86
N ARG A 7 8.75 -3.67 8.98
CA ARG A 7 10.09 -3.25 9.49
C ARG A 7 10.34 -3.60 10.94
N SER A 8 9.30 -3.81 11.76
CA SER A 8 9.46 -4.21 13.17
C SER A 8 9.89 -5.68 13.30
N ASN A 9 9.70 -6.51 12.25
CA ASN A 9 10.27 -7.86 12.24
C ASN A 9 11.76 -7.80 11.86
N PRO A 10 12.69 -8.29 12.71
CA PRO A 10 14.13 -8.20 12.46
C PRO A 10 14.62 -9.02 11.25
N GLU A 11 13.83 -9.97 10.75
CA GLU A 11 14.15 -10.79 9.58
C GLU A 11 13.76 -10.11 8.26
N ILE A 12 13.10 -8.93 8.31
CA ILE A 12 12.56 -8.24 7.14
C ILE A 12 13.26 -6.90 6.94
N ILE A 13 13.69 -6.63 5.71
CA ILE A 13 13.94 -5.27 5.24
C ILE A 13 12.81 -4.88 4.28
N CYS A 14 12.06 -3.83 4.60
CA CYS A 14 10.94 -3.39 3.78
C CYS A 14 11.10 -1.91 3.44
N HIS A 15 11.41 -1.62 2.18
CA HIS A 15 11.50 -0.25 1.70
C HIS A 15 10.11 0.35 1.48
N GLY A 16 10.03 1.68 1.51
CA GLY A 16 8.81 2.41 1.18
C GLY A 16 8.54 2.49 -0.33
N GLU A 17 8.02 3.60 -0.77
CA GLU A 17 7.71 3.87 -2.19
C GLU A 17 8.97 4.24 -2.96
N VAL A 18 9.86 3.24 -3.19
CA VAL A 18 11.17 3.43 -3.83
C VAL A 18 11.01 3.94 -5.27
N PHE A 19 10.06 3.36 -6.00
CA PHE A 19 9.80 3.74 -7.40
C PHE A 19 8.78 4.88 -7.48
N ASN A 20 9.16 6.04 -6.95
CA ASN A 20 8.42 7.27 -7.15
C ASN A 20 8.97 8.01 -8.37
N TYR A 21 8.09 8.49 -9.27
CA TYR A 21 8.50 9.13 -10.55
C TYR A 21 9.50 10.27 -10.39
N ARG A 22 9.50 10.95 -9.25
CA ARG A 22 10.33 12.16 -9.04
C ARG A 22 11.64 11.90 -8.28
N SER A 23 11.69 10.86 -7.45
CA SER A 23 12.81 10.61 -6.56
C SER A 23 12.86 9.16 -6.08
N ILE A 24 14.04 8.70 -5.67
CA ILE A 24 14.17 7.48 -4.88
C ILE A 24 13.80 7.83 -3.45
N GLY A 25 12.77 7.17 -2.91
CA GLY A 25 12.30 7.46 -1.56
C GLY A 25 12.05 6.20 -0.74
N GLY A 26 11.96 6.37 0.58
CA GLY A 26 11.56 5.30 1.50
C GLY A 26 12.55 4.15 1.67
N MET A 27 13.79 4.27 1.21
CA MET A 27 14.85 3.28 1.45
C MET A 27 15.18 3.22 2.95
N VAL A 28 15.51 2.03 3.44
CA VAL A 28 15.91 1.76 4.84
C VAL A 28 17.13 0.85 4.90
N GLY A 29 17.64 0.54 6.10
CA GLY A 29 18.82 -0.27 6.28
C GLY A 29 20.09 0.52 5.94
N THR A 30 21.08 -0.09 5.33
CA THR A 30 22.34 0.54 4.94
C THR A 30 22.12 1.81 4.13
N TYR A 31 21.11 1.81 3.24
CA TYR A 31 20.77 3.00 2.43
C TYR A 31 20.11 4.11 3.24
N ASN A 32 19.51 3.83 4.41
CA ASN A 32 18.95 4.87 5.28
C ASN A 32 20.04 5.72 5.94
N LEU A 33 21.17 5.12 6.29
CA LEU A 33 22.34 5.85 6.80
C LEU A 33 22.93 6.81 5.75
N LEU A 34 22.70 6.49 4.48
CA LEU A 34 23.12 7.26 3.32
C LEU A 34 21.98 8.10 2.72
N ARG A 35 20.84 8.27 3.42
CA ARG A 35 19.61 8.84 2.87
C ARG A 35 19.80 10.14 2.09
N LYS A 36 20.65 11.04 2.60
CA LYS A 36 20.99 12.28 1.89
C LYS A 36 21.88 12.03 0.66
N SER A 37 22.79 11.06 0.74
CA SER A 37 23.68 10.72 -0.36
C SER A 37 22.98 9.88 -1.44
N VAL A 38 22.06 8.98 -1.09
CA VAL A 38 21.29 8.19 -2.06
C VAL A 38 20.37 9.09 -2.89
N GLU A 39 19.67 10.02 -2.26
CA GLU A 39 18.82 10.99 -2.98
C GLU A 39 19.65 11.97 -3.85
N HIS A 40 20.90 12.20 -3.49
CA HIS A 40 21.83 13.08 -4.19
C HIS A 40 22.92 12.33 -4.96
N ASP A 41 23.00 11.01 -4.82
CA ASP A 41 23.94 10.18 -5.58
C ASP A 41 23.50 10.10 -7.04
N LYS A 42 24.23 10.84 -7.88
CA LYS A 42 23.95 10.91 -9.32
C LYS A 42 24.04 9.55 -10.01
N ALA A 43 24.93 8.66 -9.54
CA ALA A 43 25.10 7.33 -10.12
C ALA A 43 23.90 6.43 -9.82
N LEU A 44 23.40 6.43 -8.58
CA LEU A 44 22.19 5.69 -8.20
C LEU A 44 20.94 6.24 -8.88
N LEU A 45 20.78 7.56 -8.99
CA LEU A 45 19.70 8.18 -9.74
C LEU A 45 19.78 7.86 -11.23
N TYR A 46 20.97 7.81 -11.79
CA TYR A 46 21.17 7.40 -13.17
C TYR A 46 20.78 5.95 -13.37
N LEU A 47 21.27 5.02 -12.53
CA LEU A 47 20.89 3.60 -12.57
C LEU A 47 19.38 3.40 -12.43
N TYR A 48 18.76 4.07 -11.46
CA TYR A 48 17.31 4.04 -11.24
C TYR A 48 16.52 4.45 -12.50
N ARG A 49 16.99 5.44 -13.26
CA ARG A 49 16.32 5.95 -14.46
C ARG A 49 16.65 5.17 -15.71
N SER A 50 17.91 4.78 -15.89
CA SER A 50 18.38 4.10 -17.10
C SER A 50 18.13 2.60 -17.07
N ASP A 51 18.30 1.96 -15.92
CA ASP A 51 18.10 0.53 -15.72
C ASP A 51 17.41 0.22 -14.38
N PRO A 52 16.10 0.49 -14.27
CA PRO A 52 15.34 0.22 -13.06
C PRO A 52 15.30 -1.27 -12.68
N ARG A 53 15.56 -2.19 -13.62
CA ARG A 53 15.66 -3.62 -13.32
C ARG A 53 16.94 -3.93 -12.52
N THR A 54 18.08 -3.46 -12.98
CA THR A 54 19.35 -3.64 -12.23
C THR A 54 19.25 -2.93 -10.87
N PHE A 55 18.66 -1.75 -10.81
CA PHE A 55 18.41 -1.07 -9.55
C PHE A 55 17.52 -1.90 -8.60
N LEU A 56 16.45 -2.53 -9.12
CA LEU A 56 15.60 -3.42 -8.33
C LEU A 56 16.41 -4.56 -7.69
N TYR A 57 17.14 -5.31 -8.51
CA TYR A 57 17.78 -6.54 -8.04
C TYR A 57 19.07 -6.32 -7.25
N LYS A 58 19.84 -5.28 -7.56
CA LYS A 58 21.11 -5.01 -6.86
C LYS A 58 20.99 -4.12 -5.65
N ILE A 59 19.95 -3.28 -5.60
CA ILE A 59 19.81 -2.26 -4.57
C ILE A 59 18.56 -2.49 -3.70
N VAL A 60 17.38 -2.65 -4.34
CA VAL A 60 16.12 -2.78 -3.58
C VAL A 60 15.99 -4.14 -2.94
N PHE A 61 16.40 -5.19 -3.63
CA PHE A 61 16.37 -6.57 -3.12
C PHE A 61 17.67 -7.00 -2.42
N ASP A 62 18.57 -6.07 -2.16
CA ASP A 62 19.68 -6.33 -1.24
C ASP A 62 19.11 -6.56 0.17
N SER A 63 19.16 -7.81 0.61
CA SER A 63 18.58 -8.22 1.88
C SER A 63 19.37 -7.76 3.10
N GLN A 64 20.63 -7.34 2.93
CA GLN A 64 21.50 -6.86 3.99
C GLN A 64 21.53 -7.83 5.19
N GLU A 65 21.73 -9.12 4.91
CA GLU A 65 21.74 -10.23 5.87
C GLU A 65 20.39 -10.57 6.53
N LYS A 66 19.28 -9.91 6.08
CA LYS A 66 17.93 -10.31 6.48
C LYS A 66 17.43 -11.48 5.63
N LYS A 67 16.40 -12.19 6.10
CA LYS A 67 15.82 -13.30 5.34
C LYS A 67 15.14 -12.84 4.05
N ILE A 68 14.49 -11.68 4.11
CA ILE A 68 13.80 -11.10 2.95
C ILE A 68 14.01 -9.60 2.83
N ALA A 69 14.01 -9.14 1.58
CA ALA A 69 13.91 -7.74 1.22
C ALA A 69 12.65 -7.51 0.39
N GLY A 70 11.99 -6.37 0.60
CA GLY A 70 10.81 -6.00 -0.14
C GLY A 70 10.60 -4.49 -0.18
N PHE A 71 9.61 -4.05 -0.94
CA PHE A 71 9.28 -2.64 -1.08
C PHE A 71 7.79 -2.44 -1.36
N LYS A 72 7.32 -1.22 -1.13
CA LYS A 72 5.96 -0.81 -1.48
C LYS A 72 5.95 -0.16 -2.86
N ILE A 73 4.98 -0.57 -3.67
CA ILE A 73 4.67 0.08 -4.94
C ILE A 73 3.17 0.34 -5.06
N LYS A 74 2.80 1.47 -5.64
CA LYS A 74 1.41 1.77 -5.96
C LYS A 74 1.08 1.29 -7.37
N THR A 75 -0.10 0.72 -7.55
CA THR A 75 -0.55 0.23 -8.86
C THR A 75 -0.49 1.32 -9.93
N ASP A 76 -0.88 2.56 -9.61
CA ASP A 76 -0.82 3.66 -10.58
C ASP A 76 0.61 4.02 -11.02
N GLU A 77 1.58 3.84 -10.14
CA GLU A 77 2.97 4.17 -10.43
C GLU A 77 3.59 3.16 -11.39
N ILE A 78 3.40 1.85 -11.11
CA ILE A 78 3.99 0.79 -11.94
C ILE A 78 3.43 0.78 -13.37
N PHE A 79 2.20 1.30 -13.59
CA PHE A 79 1.61 1.38 -14.93
C PHE A 79 2.01 2.63 -15.71
N ARG A 80 2.79 3.55 -15.14
CA ARG A 80 3.34 4.70 -15.89
C ARG A 80 4.37 4.21 -16.92
N TRP A 81 4.45 4.93 -18.05
CA TRP A 81 5.32 4.58 -19.16
C TRP A 81 6.80 4.37 -18.78
N PRO A 82 7.43 5.21 -17.94
CA PRO A 82 8.84 5.02 -17.59
C PRO A 82 9.13 3.68 -16.89
N TYR A 83 8.14 3.05 -16.28
CA TYR A 83 8.30 1.79 -15.53
C TYR A 83 7.94 0.54 -16.34
N ARG A 84 7.79 0.62 -17.67
CA ARG A 84 7.46 -0.54 -18.50
C ARG A 84 8.43 -1.71 -18.34
N HIS A 85 9.74 -1.43 -18.27
CA HIS A 85 10.76 -2.47 -18.09
C HIS A 85 10.76 -3.05 -16.68
N LEU A 86 10.58 -2.21 -15.66
CA LEU A 86 10.39 -2.65 -14.28
C LEU A 86 9.13 -3.52 -14.15
N ARG A 87 8.01 -3.06 -14.72
CA ARG A 87 6.75 -3.82 -14.72
C ARG A 87 6.90 -5.19 -15.38
N ASN A 88 7.62 -5.28 -16.49
CA ASN A 88 7.88 -6.55 -17.14
C ASN A 88 8.81 -7.45 -16.29
N ALA A 89 9.84 -6.88 -15.66
CA ALA A 89 10.69 -7.62 -14.74
C ALA A 89 9.87 -8.19 -13.56
N LEU A 90 9.04 -7.37 -12.93
CA LEU A 90 8.16 -7.81 -11.83
C LEU A 90 7.14 -8.86 -12.28
N ARG A 91 6.55 -8.73 -13.47
CA ARG A 91 5.60 -9.72 -14.01
C ARG A 91 6.23 -11.08 -14.24
N ASN A 92 7.45 -11.10 -14.78
CA ASN A 92 8.10 -12.33 -15.25
C ASN A 92 8.86 -13.07 -14.15
N ASP A 93 9.17 -12.41 -13.05
CA ASP A 93 9.85 -13.02 -11.92
C ASP A 93 8.84 -13.51 -10.88
N THR A 94 8.32 -14.70 -11.12
CA THR A 94 7.28 -15.33 -10.28
C THR A 94 7.78 -15.81 -8.92
N ASP A 95 9.09 -15.77 -8.66
CA ASP A 95 9.65 -16.04 -7.34
C ASP A 95 9.40 -14.89 -6.35
N ILE A 96 9.13 -13.70 -6.86
CA ILE A 96 8.72 -12.56 -6.04
C ILE A 96 7.36 -12.84 -5.41
N LYS A 97 7.31 -12.81 -4.07
CA LYS A 97 6.06 -12.89 -3.33
C LYS A 97 5.35 -11.53 -3.29
N VAL A 98 4.05 -11.54 -3.49
CA VAL A 98 3.24 -10.32 -3.55
C VAL A 98 2.28 -10.25 -2.37
N VAL A 99 2.35 -9.17 -1.60
CA VAL A 99 1.35 -8.85 -0.57
C VAL A 99 0.44 -7.76 -1.09
N HIS A 100 -0.82 -8.09 -1.31
CA HIS A 100 -1.86 -7.15 -1.71
C HIS A 100 -2.49 -6.52 -0.46
N LEU A 101 -2.18 -5.25 -0.21
CA LEU A 101 -2.87 -4.45 0.79
C LEU A 101 -4.04 -3.73 0.14
N TYR A 102 -5.25 -4.03 0.56
CA TYR A 102 -6.46 -3.39 0.05
C TYR A 102 -7.30 -2.77 1.18
N ARG A 103 -8.29 -1.97 0.84
CA ARG A 103 -9.29 -1.45 1.77
C ARG A 103 -10.56 -2.28 1.66
N ALA A 104 -11.03 -2.86 2.75
CA ALA A 104 -12.33 -3.55 2.77
C ALA A 104 -13.47 -2.52 2.63
N ASN A 105 -13.41 -1.42 3.36
CA ASN A 105 -14.39 -0.34 3.28
C ASN A 105 -13.90 0.80 2.38
N LEU A 106 -14.45 0.89 1.16
CA LEU A 106 -14.09 1.93 0.19
C LEU A 106 -14.74 3.30 0.50
N ILE A 107 -15.82 3.35 1.30
CA ILE A 107 -16.39 4.62 1.76
C ILE A 107 -15.38 5.31 2.70
N ASP A 108 -14.83 4.57 3.67
CA ASP A 108 -13.80 5.09 4.57
C ASP A 108 -12.55 5.54 3.81
N GLN A 109 -12.17 4.81 2.76
CA GLN A 109 -11.05 5.20 1.92
C GLN A 109 -11.32 6.50 1.17
N PHE A 110 -12.52 6.65 0.59
CA PHE A 110 -12.93 7.86 -0.10
C PHE A 110 -12.93 9.07 0.83
N ILE A 111 -13.56 8.94 1.99
CA ILE A 111 -13.61 10.02 2.99
C ILE A 111 -12.20 10.42 3.43
N SER A 112 -11.36 9.43 3.74
CA SER A 112 -9.96 9.70 4.12
C SER A 112 -9.22 10.49 3.05
N LEU A 113 -9.40 10.15 1.77
CA LEU A 113 -8.80 10.89 0.65
C LEU A 113 -9.37 12.31 0.52
N LYS A 114 -10.69 12.47 0.66
CA LYS A 114 -11.35 13.79 0.61
C LYS A 114 -10.85 14.68 1.74
N VAL A 115 -10.78 14.17 2.96
CA VAL A 115 -10.27 14.92 4.11
C VAL A 115 -8.82 15.35 3.90
N VAL A 116 -7.97 14.46 3.40
CA VAL A 116 -6.58 14.80 3.08
C VAL A 116 -6.50 15.88 1.99
N ASN A 117 -7.21 15.70 0.90
CA ASN A 117 -7.07 16.57 -0.28
C ASN A 117 -7.73 17.93 -0.07
N ASP A 118 -8.92 17.98 0.54
CA ASP A 118 -9.76 19.15 0.53
C ASP A 118 -9.72 19.93 1.86
N GLN A 119 -9.29 19.27 2.96
CA GLN A 119 -9.36 19.91 4.27
C GLN A 119 -8.02 20.05 4.99
N THR A 120 -7.18 19.02 4.98
CA THR A 120 -6.07 18.95 5.94
C THR A 120 -4.68 18.89 5.34
N GLY A 121 -4.50 18.29 4.18
CA GLY A 121 -3.20 17.97 3.60
C GLY A 121 -2.40 16.91 4.40
N VAL A 122 -2.94 16.43 5.53
CA VAL A 122 -2.24 15.51 6.44
C VAL A 122 -2.45 14.09 6.01
N THR A 123 -1.38 13.41 5.63
CA THR A 123 -1.41 12.01 5.15
C THR A 123 -0.98 11.00 6.20
N LEU A 124 -0.32 11.44 7.28
CA LEU A 124 0.25 10.59 8.30
C LEU A 124 0.34 11.33 9.64
N ILE A 125 -0.02 10.67 10.72
CA ILE A 125 0.14 11.17 12.09
C ILE A 125 0.81 10.11 12.97
N HIS A 126 1.62 10.57 13.93
CA HIS A 126 2.32 9.74 14.91
C HIS A 126 1.92 10.07 16.36
N SER A 127 1.11 11.10 16.57
CA SER A 127 0.59 11.46 17.89
C SER A 127 -0.85 11.94 17.79
N GLN A 128 -1.61 11.76 18.86
CA GLN A 128 -3.02 12.19 18.94
C GLN A 128 -3.18 13.72 18.83
N GLU A 129 -2.21 14.46 19.38
CA GLU A 129 -2.19 15.93 19.38
C GLU A 129 -2.11 16.52 17.96
N LYS A 130 -1.52 15.77 17.02
CA LYS A 130 -1.41 16.17 15.61
C LYS A 130 -2.61 15.76 14.76
N ARG A 131 -3.67 15.23 15.38
CA ARG A 131 -4.87 14.84 14.66
C ARG A 131 -5.58 16.09 14.14
N PRO A 132 -5.85 16.18 12.83
CA PRO A 132 -6.53 17.32 12.27
C PRO A 132 -8.01 17.35 12.68
N ASN A 133 -8.56 18.56 12.82
CA ASN A 133 -10.00 18.74 12.95
C ASN A 133 -10.67 18.54 11.58
N VAL A 134 -11.64 17.65 11.52
CA VAL A 134 -12.35 17.29 10.30
C VAL A 134 -13.76 17.85 10.35
N ARG A 135 -14.14 18.57 9.31
CA ARG A 135 -15.50 19.13 9.18
C ARG A 135 -16.39 18.15 8.41
N PRO A 136 -17.64 17.93 8.88
CA PRO A 136 -18.62 17.17 8.12
C PRO A 136 -18.87 17.77 6.73
N PHE A 137 -19.14 16.92 5.74
CA PHE A 137 -19.39 17.36 4.36
C PHE A 137 -20.34 16.41 3.62
N ASN A 138 -20.95 16.89 2.54
CA ASN A 138 -21.66 16.07 1.58
C ASN A 138 -20.70 15.61 0.48
N ALA A 139 -20.67 14.33 0.20
CA ALA A 139 -19.93 13.79 -0.95
C ALA A 139 -20.70 14.03 -2.26
N ASN A 140 -19.96 14.37 -3.31
CA ASN A 140 -20.53 14.38 -4.63
C ASN A 140 -20.64 12.92 -5.15
N VAL A 141 -21.86 12.49 -5.46
CA VAL A 141 -22.16 11.13 -5.92
C VAL A 141 -21.35 10.73 -7.15
N ARG A 142 -21.25 11.60 -8.15
CA ARG A 142 -20.50 11.31 -9.39
C ARG A 142 -19.00 11.16 -9.11
N GLU A 143 -18.48 11.94 -8.19
CA GLU A 143 -17.09 11.83 -7.76
C GLU A 143 -16.84 10.49 -7.07
N PHE A 144 -17.74 10.06 -6.18
CA PHE A 144 -17.66 8.77 -5.50
C PHE A 144 -17.76 7.60 -6.50
N GLN A 145 -18.70 7.62 -7.45
CA GLN A 145 -18.80 6.62 -8.50
C GLN A 145 -17.53 6.54 -9.36
N THR A 146 -16.95 7.69 -9.69
CA THR A 146 -15.68 7.77 -10.43
C THR A 146 -14.52 7.17 -9.60
N PHE A 147 -14.48 7.47 -8.31
CA PHE A 147 -13.52 6.88 -7.38
C PHE A 147 -13.65 5.36 -7.35
N LEU A 148 -14.86 4.81 -7.15
CA LEU A 148 -15.11 3.36 -7.13
C LEU A 148 -14.62 2.71 -8.44
N LYS A 149 -15.04 3.22 -9.59
CA LYS A 149 -14.62 2.72 -10.91
C LYS A 149 -13.10 2.69 -11.05
N ASN A 150 -12.43 3.72 -10.57
CA ASN A 150 -10.98 3.81 -10.63
C ASN A 150 -10.30 2.79 -9.69
N ILE A 151 -10.80 2.60 -8.48
CA ILE A 151 -10.26 1.61 -7.54
C ILE A 151 -10.43 0.20 -8.11
N LEU A 152 -11.64 -0.19 -8.54
CA LEU A 152 -11.90 -1.50 -9.11
C LEU A 152 -10.99 -1.81 -10.30
N ARG A 153 -10.82 -0.83 -11.19
CA ARG A 153 -9.89 -0.97 -12.33
C ARG A 153 -8.43 -1.14 -11.90
N ARG A 154 -7.99 -0.46 -10.83
CA ARG A 154 -6.63 -0.60 -10.29
C ARG A 154 -6.43 -1.97 -9.64
N GLU A 155 -7.40 -2.43 -8.86
CA GLU A 155 -7.37 -3.74 -8.25
C GLU A 155 -7.27 -4.82 -9.34
N GLN A 156 -8.11 -4.79 -10.37
CA GLN A 156 -8.04 -5.73 -11.49
C GLN A 156 -6.67 -5.72 -12.17
N LYS A 157 -6.16 -4.55 -12.52
CA LYS A 157 -4.82 -4.43 -13.13
C LYS A 157 -3.70 -5.01 -12.26
N SER A 158 -3.79 -4.83 -10.94
CA SER A 158 -2.82 -5.39 -10.01
C SER A 158 -2.90 -6.91 -10.00
N LEU A 159 -4.10 -7.48 -9.92
CA LEU A 159 -4.33 -8.91 -9.97
C LEU A 159 -3.81 -9.54 -11.28
N ASP A 160 -4.11 -8.89 -12.42
CA ASP A 160 -3.64 -9.35 -13.73
C ASP A 160 -2.11 -9.30 -13.85
N LEU A 161 -1.50 -8.23 -13.32
CA LEU A 161 -0.04 -8.09 -13.35
C LEU A 161 0.67 -9.21 -12.59
N TYR A 162 0.12 -9.59 -11.44
CA TYR A 162 0.73 -10.55 -10.53
C TYR A 162 0.03 -11.92 -10.51
N SER A 163 -0.77 -12.25 -11.53
CA SER A 163 -1.56 -13.49 -11.58
C SER A 163 -0.74 -14.78 -11.50
N GLY A 164 0.52 -14.75 -11.95
CA GLY A 164 1.46 -15.90 -11.85
C GLY A 164 2.23 -15.99 -10.54
N HIS A 165 2.08 -14.99 -9.62
CA HIS A 165 2.87 -14.92 -8.40
C HIS A 165 2.17 -15.62 -7.23
N ARG A 166 2.96 -16.11 -6.27
CA ARG A 166 2.45 -16.42 -4.94
C ARG A 166 2.01 -15.11 -4.29
N SER A 167 0.74 -15.01 -3.94
CA SER A 167 0.13 -13.78 -3.41
C SER A 167 -0.55 -14.01 -2.08
N PHE A 168 -0.49 -13.01 -1.21
CA PHE A 168 -1.23 -12.93 0.04
C PHE A 168 -2.01 -11.62 0.06
N SER A 169 -3.30 -11.68 0.31
CA SER A 169 -4.15 -10.50 0.42
C SER A 169 -4.47 -10.21 1.87
N ILE A 170 -4.31 -8.96 2.29
CA ILE A 170 -4.66 -8.49 3.63
C ILE A 170 -5.38 -7.15 3.52
N SER A 171 -6.48 -7.00 4.24
CA SER A 171 -7.15 -5.71 4.30
C SER A 171 -6.41 -4.75 5.22
N TYR A 172 -6.61 -3.47 4.99
CA TYR A 172 -6.12 -2.44 5.90
C TYR A 172 -6.76 -2.59 7.28
N GLU A 173 -8.02 -2.97 7.31
CA GLU A 173 -8.82 -3.15 8.52
C GLU A 173 -8.26 -4.28 9.39
N GLU A 174 -7.92 -5.44 8.81
CA GLU A 174 -7.22 -6.54 9.50
C GLU A 174 -5.85 -6.09 10.02
N ALA A 175 -5.10 -5.37 9.20
CA ALA A 175 -3.78 -4.89 9.61
C ALA A 175 -3.86 -3.85 10.75
N VAL A 176 -4.90 -2.99 10.78
CA VAL A 176 -5.08 -1.96 11.83
C VAL A 176 -5.66 -2.54 13.11
N SER A 177 -6.56 -3.53 13.02
CA SER A 177 -7.12 -4.19 14.19
C SER A 177 -6.08 -5.00 14.97
N ALA A 178 -4.84 -5.08 14.44
CA ALA A 178 -3.78 -5.93 14.96
C ALA A 178 -4.25 -7.39 15.09
N ASP A 179 -5.07 -7.86 14.12
CA ASP A 179 -5.44 -9.26 14.03
C ASP A 179 -4.18 -10.11 13.92
N ALA A 180 -3.80 -10.68 15.06
CA ALA A 180 -2.59 -11.48 15.16
C ALA A 180 -2.61 -12.67 14.19
N GLY A 181 -3.79 -13.22 13.87
CA GLY A 181 -3.94 -14.31 12.92
C GLY A 181 -3.57 -13.88 11.51
N ALA A 182 -4.16 -12.81 11.00
CA ALA A 182 -3.87 -12.31 9.65
C ALA A 182 -2.41 -11.87 9.48
N LEU A 183 -1.87 -11.16 10.48
CA LEU A 183 -0.48 -10.70 10.47
C LEU A 183 0.53 -11.87 10.59
N ASN A 184 0.24 -12.89 11.38
CA ASN A 184 1.08 -14.08 11.48
C ASN A 184 1.05 -14.90 10.19
N ASN A 185 -0.12 -15.09 9.59
CA ASN A 185 -0.27 -15.78 8.31
C ASN A 185 0.50 -15.06 7.19
N MET A 186 0.47 -13.73 7.16
CA MET A 186 1.29 -12.94 6.23
C MET A 186 2.79 -13.18 6.45
N GLN A 187 3.25 -13.22 7.69
CA GLN A 187 4.67 -13.48 8.01
C GLN A 187 5.09 -14.91 7.62
N HIS A 188 4.24 -15.91 7.86
CA HIS A 188 4.47 -17.28 7.39
C HIS A 188 4.52 -17.35 5.86
N PHE A 189 3.57 -16.69 5.18
CA PHE A 189 3.60 -16.59 3.73
C PHE A 189 4.92 -15.99 3.23
N LEU A 190 5.43 -14.95 3.88
CA LEU A 190 6.72 -14.34 3.55
C LEU A 190 7.90 -15.28 3.84
N GLY A 191 7.75 -16.26 4.72
CA GLY A 191 8.81 -17.21 5.08
C GLY A 191 9.69 -16.73 6.24
N VAL A 192 9.16 -15.83 7.07
CA VAL A 192 9.84 -15.34 8.28
C VAL A 192 9.16 -15.84 9.55
N THR A 193 9.89 -15.81 10.65
CA THR A 193 9.35 -16.15 11.96
C THR A 193 8.32 -15.11 12.41
N PRO A 194 7.06 -15.49 12.68
CA PRO A 194 6.06 -14.54 13.15
C PRO A 194 6.46 -13.89 14.47
N LYS A 195 6.31 -12.58 14.50
CA LYS A 195 6.52 -11.74 15.68
C LYS A 195 5.42 -10.71 15.78
N PRO A 196 5.11 -10.20 16.97
CA PRO A 196 4.23 -9.03 17.10
C PRO A 196 4.74 -7.89 16.22
N LEU A 197 3.89 -7.40 15.32
CA LEU A 197 4.23 -6.30 14.43
C LEU A 197 3.74 -4.97 15.02
N GLU A 198 4.62 -3.99 15.06
CA GLU A 198 4.35 -2.70 15.68
C GLU A 198 4.36 -1.57 14.65
N THR A 199 3.58 -0.54 14.92
CA THR A 199 3.58 0.70 14.14
C THR A 199 3.30 1.90 15.02
N THR A 200 4.02 2.98 14.79
CA THR A 200 3.77 4.29 15.43
C THR A 200 2.75 5.12 14.67
N THR A 201 2.28 4.62 13.52
CA THR A 201 1.33 5.35 12.68
C THR A 201 -0.08 5.23 13.22
N LEU A 202 -0.74 6.34 13.45
CA LEU A 202 -2.12 6.39 13.93
C LEU A 202 -3.10 6.62 12.76
N LYS A 203 -4.34 6.14 12.94
CA LYS A 203 -5.46 6.45 12.04
C LYS A 203 -5.82 7.93 12.17
N ILE A 204 -5.92 8.64 11.03
CA ILE A 204 -6.24 10.07 11.00
C ILE A 204 -7.68 10.32 11.47
N LEU A 205 -8.62 9.56 10.91
CA LEU A 205 -10.05 9.66 11.26
C LEU A 205 -10.35 8.72 12.43
N ASN A 206 -10.90 9.26 13.50
CA ASN A 206 -11.36 8.52 14.67
C ASN A 206 -12.87 8.64 14.91
N GLN A 207 -13.54 9.53 14.19
CA GLN A 207 -14.98 9.69 14.22
C GLN A 207 -15.64 8.62 13.33
N PRO A 208 -16.87 8.20 13.65
CA PRO A 208 -17.67 7.38 12.75
C PRO A 208 -17.85 8.05 11.39
N THR A 209 -17.77 7.26 10.34
CA THR A 209 -17.93 7.74 8.96
C THR A 209 -19.25 8.47 8.74
N SER A 210 -20.33 8.01 9.37
CA SER A 210 -21.66 8.62 9.32
C SER A 210 -21.76 10.01 9.97
N GLU A 211 -20.82 10.35 10.84
CA GLU A 211 -20.74 11.69 11.43
C GLU A 211 -19.97 12.68 10.53
N ILE A 212 -19.06 12.16 9.71
CA ILE A 212 -18.24 12.95 8.79
C ILE A 212 -18.96 13.16 7.45
N LEU A 213 -19.65 12.14 6.97
CA LEU A 213 -20.34 12.15 5.69
C LEU A 213 -21.84 12.35 5.88
N LEU A 214 -22.32 13.58 5.59
CA LEU A 214 -23.72 13.96 5.85
C LEU A 214 -24.73 13.20 4.98
N ASN A 215 -24.37 12.84 3.73
CA ASN A 215 -25.19 12.02 2.87
C ASN A 215 -24.72 10.54 2.85
N TYR A 216 -24.37 10.01 4.03
CA TYR A 216 -23.80 8.66 4.19
C TYR A 216 -24.69 7.57 3.59
N GLN A 217 -26.02 7.62 3.82
CA GLN A 217 -26.90 6.57 3.34
C GLN A 217 -26.94 6.49 1.81
N GLU A 218 -27.02 7.62 1.12
CA GLU A 218 -26.98 7.69 -0.35
C GLU A 218 -25.68 7.08 -0.91
N ILE A 219 -24.54 7.40 -0.30
CA ILE A 219 -23.24 6.86 -0.70
C ILE A 219 -23.13 5.35 -0.39
N LYS A 220 -23.71 4.91 0.71
CA LYS A 220 -23.74 3.49 1.09
C LYS A 220 -24.53 2.63 0.11
N ASP A 221 -25.68 3.10 -0.33
CA ASP A 221 -26.52 2.39 -1.31
C ASP A 221 -25.76 2.20 -2.64
N ILE A 222 -25.12 3.24 -3.15
CA ILE A 222 -24.28 3.18 -4.34
C ILE A 222 -23.10 2.23 -4.14
N TYR A 223 -22.48 2.23 -2.96
CA TYR A 223 -21.37 1.34 -2.66
C TYR A 223 -21.78 -0.12 -2.65
N GLN A 224 -22.95 -0.44 -2.08
CA GLN A 224 -23.45 -1.81 -2.02
C GLN A 224 -23.67 -2.41 -3.41
N GLU A 225 -24.24 -1.65 -4.34
CA GLU A 225 -24.40 -2.07 -5.73
C GLU A 225 -23.05 -2.34 -6.43
N SER A 226 -22.06 -1.48 -6.21
CA SER A 226 -20.75 -1.59 -6.85
C SER A 226 -19.86 -2.67 -6.24
N ASN A 227 -19.97 -2.91 -4.93
CA ASN A 227 -19.11 -3.83 -4.18
C ASN A 227 -19.34 -5.31 -4.56
N ALA A 228 -20.53 -5.64 -5.07
CA ALA A 228 -20.87 -7.00 -5.56
C ALA A 228 -19.94 -7.47 -6.71
N GLN A 229 -19.31 -6.54 -7.43
CA GLN A 229 -18.44 -6.82 -8.59
C GLN A 229 -16.93 -6.71 -8.27
N ARG A 230 -16.57 -6.64 -6.99
CA ARG A 230 -15.18 -6.39 -6.60
C ARG A 230 -14.30 -7.63 -6.80
N PRO A 231 -13.20 -7.54 -7.60
CA PRO A 231 -12.39 -8.71 -7.95
C PRO A 231 -11.63 -9.31 -6.75
N ILE A 232 -11.23 -8.51 -5.76
CA ILE A 232 -10.47 -8.99 -4.58
C ILE A 232 -11.30 -9.92 -3.68
N LYS A 233 -12.63 -9.81 -3.64
CA LYS A 233 -13.48 -10.71 -2.86
C LYS A 233 -13.38 -12.19 -3.27
N LEU A 234 -13.16 -12.45 -4.55
CA LEU A 234 -13.04 -13.82 -5.07
C LEU A 234 -11.82 -14.57 -4.53
N ARG A 235 -10.75 -13.85 -4.14
CA ARG A 235 -9.53 -14.45 -3.61
C ARG A 235 -9.50 -14.55 -2.08
N ALA A 236 -10.17 -13.68 -1.35
CA ALA A 236 -10.29 -13.79 0.10
C ALA A 236 -11.08 -15.04 0.52
N ASP A 237 -12.10 -15.39 -0.26
CA ASP A 237 -12.94 -16.59 -0.01
C ASP A 237 -12.20 -17.89 -0.39
N GLU A 238 -11.29 -17.88 -1.36
CA GLU A 238 -10.46 -19.03 -1.74
C GLU A 238 -9.33 -19.34 -0.74
N LEU A 239 -8.96 -18.37 0.10
CA LEU A 239 -7.92 -18.55 1.14
C LEU A 239 -8.49 -19.03 2.49
N GLN A 240 -9.82 -19.14 2.62
CA GLN A 240 -10.52 -19.69 3.80
C GLN A 240 -10.86 -21.18 3.67
N ASN A 241 -10.53 -21.81 2.55
CA ASN A 241 -10.60 -23.26 2.30
C ASN A 241 -9.18 -23.83 2.11
#